data_7720901dd15bfcdad27909f4c2bc7054
#
_entry.id   7720901dd15bfcdad27909f4c2bc7054
#
_cell.length_a   1.000
_cell.length_b   1.000
_cell.length_c   1.000
_cell.angle_alpha   90.00
_cell.angle_beta   90.00
_cell.angle_gamma   90.00
#
_symmetry.space_group_name_H-M   'P 1'
#
loop_
_entity.id
_entity.type
_entity.pdbx_description
1 polymer ?
#
loop_
_entity_poly.entity_id
_entity_poly.type
_entity_poly.pdbx_seq_one_letter_code
_entity_poly.pdbx_strand_id
1 'polypeptide(L)'
;DLIWNGYRPYGEVPMLVNPQSGFVFNANNQPYDATDGPDNLRLEDFPISMGLQTDQTNRSLRIMELTDGIAKNDRAALLAMKFDSGYAKGSQADKVVAAVLSHDWSGEPEMEAAAEHLAAWDRQMDKDSRHAALGGLTVVHEITERFTKIPAPEPQEAFRQAVAYLKTHYGRIDP
;
A
#
# COMPACT_ATOMS: atom_id res chain seq x y z
N ASP A 1 -28.59 9.76 19.98
CA ASP A 1 -27.76 9.67 21.19
C ASP A 1 -26.59 8.73 20.95
N LEU A 2 -25.36 9.23 21.18
CA LEU A 2 -24.13 8.46 21.06
C LEU A 2 -23.77 7.71 22.36
N ILE A 3 -24.78 7.45 23.20
CA ILE A 3 -24.57 6.78 24.49
C ILE A 3 -24.65 5.27 24.30
N TRP A 4 -23.67 4.58 24.82
CA TRP A 4 -23.66 3.12 24.82
C TRP A 4 -24.84 2.60 25.67
N ASN A 5 -25.61 1.70 25.09
CA ASN A 5 -26.75 1.07 25.74
C ASN A 5 -26.53 -0.41 26.06
N GLY A 6 -25.31 -0.90 25.95
CA GLY A 6 -24.93 -2.28 26.25
C GLY A 6 -23.76 -2.77 25.41
N TYR A 7 -23.49 -4.07 25.54
CA TYR A 7 -22.46 -4.79 24.78
C TYR A 7 -23.13 -5.72 23.79
N ARG A 8 -22.46 -5.96 22.64
CA ARG A 8 -22.88 -7.03 21.74
C ARG A 8 -22.64 -8.38 22.38
N PRO A 9 -23.55 -9.33 22.21
CA PRO A 9 -23.28 -10.72 22.57
C PRO A 9 -22.00 -11.24 21.88
N TYR A 10 -21.21 -11.99 22.60
CA TYR A 10 -19.95 -12.55 22.09
C TYR A 10 -20.13 -13.33 20.79
N GLY A 11 -21.23 -14.09 20.66
CA GLY A 11 -21.53 -14.89 19.46
C GLY A 11 -21.90 -14.08 18.23
N GLU A 12 -22.13 -12.77 18.35
CA GLU A 12 -22.38 -11.88 17.22
C GLU A 12 -21.08 -11.22 16.67
N VAL A 13 -19.97 -11.43 17.35
CA VAL A 13 -18.69 -10.89 16.90
C VAL A 13 -18.03 -11.90 15.95
N PRO A 14 -17.84 -11.54 14.68
CA PRO A 14 -17.18 -12.42 13.73
C PRO A 14 -15.77 -12.81 14.21
N MET A 15 -15.43 -14.08 14.09
CA MET A 15 -14.14 -14.62 14.56
C MET A 15 -13.53 -15.49 13.47
N LEU A 16 -12.23 -15.41 13.34
CA LEU A 16 -11.42 -16.25 12.48
C LEU A 16 -10.58 -17.20 13.34
N VAL A 17 -10.82 -18.52 13.24
CA VAL A 17 -10.13 -19.51 14.05
C VAL A 17 -9.61 -20.63 13.16
N ASN A 18 -8.31 -20.90 13.21
CA ASN A 18 -7.63 -21.96 12.46
C ASN A 18 -7.97 -21.96 10.96
N PRO A 19 -7.74 -20.85 10.22
CA PRO A 19 -8.02 -20.83 8.79
C PRO A 19 -7.18 -21.85 8.01
N GLN A 20 -7.70 -22.33 6.90
CA GLN A 20 -7.02 -23.32 6.04
C GLN A 20 -5.68 -22.80 5.49
N SER A 21 -5.54 -21.51 5.34
CA SER A 21 -4.28 -20.85 4.97
C SER A 21 -3.14 -21.09 5.97
N GLY A 22 -3.47 -21.46 7.22
CA GLY A 22 -2.51 -21.69 8.29
C GLY A 22 -1.91 -20.43 8.91
N PHE A 23 -2.37 -19.23 8.55
CA PHE A 23 -1.92 -17.98 9.14
C PHE A 23 -3.05 -16.97 9.35
N VAL A 24 -2.82 -16.07 10.26
CA VAL A 24 -3.57 -14.83 10.44
C VAL A 24 -2.58 -13.68 10.61
N PHE A 25 -2.94 -12.49 10.16
CA PHE A 25 -2.09 -11.32 10.31
C PHE A 25 -2.89 -10.06 10.67
N ASN A 26 -2.18 -9.07 11.19
CA ASN A 26 -2.71 -7.73 11.41
C ASN A 26 -1.66 -6.68 11.01
N ALA A 27 -2.00 -5.89 10.02
CA ALA A 27 -1.22 -4.75 9.53
C ALA A 27 -1.98 -3.42 9.69
N ASN A 28 -2.81 -3.31 10.74
CA ASN A 28 -3.80 -2.24 10.91
C ASN A 28 -4.82 -2.22 9.76
N ASN A 29 -5.10 -3.39 9.21
CA ASN A 29 -6.11 -3.62 8.21
C ASN A 29 -7.45 -3.98 8.86
N GLN A 30 -8.47 -4.03 8.07
CA GLN A 30 -9.81 -4.46 8.45
C GLN A 30 -9.83 -5.95 8.82
N PRO A 31 -10.73 -6.37 9.74
CA PRO A 31 -10.75 -7.75 10.24
C PRO A 31 -11.19 -8.79 9.21
N TYR A 32 -11.82 -8.39 8.11
CA TYR A 32 -12.22 -9.28 7.02
C TYR A 32 -11.10 -9.48 5.98
N ASP A 33 -9.88 -9.05 6.28
CA ASP A 33 -8.71 -9.16 5.42
C ASP A 33 -7.51 -9.59 6.26
N ALA A 34 -7.70 -10.66 7.02
CA ALA A 34 -6.77 -11.11 8.05
C ALA A 34 -6.12 -12.47 7.77
N THR A 35 -6.48 -13.10 6.66
CA THR A 35 -5.94 -14.37 6.19
C THR A 35 -6.10 -14.47 4.68
N ASP A 36 -5.73 -15.59 4.08
CA ASP A 36 -6.00 -15.91 2.69
C ASP A 36 -7.04 -17.04 2.57
N GLY A 37 -7.66 -17.12 1.39
CA GLY A 37 -8.57 -18.20 1.04
C GLY A 37 -10.02 -18.02 1.54
N PRO A 38 -10.83 -19.10 1.44
CA PRO A 38 -12.27 -19.03 1.62
C PRO A 38 -12.72 -18.80 3.07
N ASP A 39 -11.82 -19.02 4.02
CA ASP A 39 -12.12 -18.80 5.44
C ASP A 39 -12.01 -17.33 5.86
N ASN A 40 -11.48 -16.49 4.96
CA ASN A 40 -11.39 -15.07 5.29
C ASN A 40 -12.78 -14.48 5.50
N LEU A 41 -12.94 -13.71 6.56
CA LEU A 41 -14.19 -13.02 6.84
C LEU A 41 -14.49 -12.00 5.72
N ARG A 42 -15.76 -11.69 5.51
CA ARG A 42 -16.19 -10.74 4.49
C ARG A 42 -16.84 -9.53 5.15
N LEU A 43 -16.84 -8.40 4.45
CA LEU A 43 -17.42 -7.17 4.98
C LEU A 43 -18.88 -7.36 5.40
N GLU A 44 -19.63 -8.13 4.64
CA GLU A 44 -21.05 -8.44 4.91
C GLU A 44 -21.29 -9.30 6.16
N ASP A 45 -20.24 -9.96 6.67
CA ASP A 45 -20.32 -10.71 7.93
C ASP A 45 -20.38 -9.77 9.15
N PHE A 46 -20.09 -8.48 8.95
CA PHE A 46 -20.03 -7.50 10.02
C PHE A 46 -21.24 -6.55 10.00
N PRO A 47 -21.93 -6.36 11.13
CA PRO A 47 -22.97 -5.34 11.22
C PRO A 47 -22.43 -3.95 10.92
N ILE A 48 -23.17 -3.15 10.15
CA ILE A 48 -22.81 -1.76 9.80
C ILE A 48 -22.52 -0.92 11.06
N SER A 49 -23.20 -1.21 12.16
CA SER A 49 -23.01 -0.54 13.45
C SER A 49 -21.63 -0.77 14.10
N MET A 50 -20.81 -1.67 13.56
CA MET A 50 -19.40 -1.80 13.98
C MET A 50 -18.50 -0.70 13.42
N GLY A 51 -18.92 0.01 12.38
CA GLY A 51 -18.19 1.15 11.83
C GLY A 51 -16.80 0.79 11.30
N LEU A 52 -16.67 -0.39 10.69
CA LEU A 52 -15.39 -0.85 10.17
C LEU A 52 -14.93 0.01 9.00
N GLN A 53 -13.63 0.31 8.99
CA GLN A 53 -12.99 0.93 7.83
C GLN A 53 -12.88 -0.10 6.71
N THR A 54 -12.99 0.37 5.46
CA THR A 54 -12.97 -0.48 4.27
C THR A 54 -11.68 -0.36 3.46
N ASP A 55 -10.72 0.46 3.93
CA ASP A 55 -9.49 0.74 3.21
C ASP A 55 -8.44 -0.36 3.45
N GLN A 56 -7.96 -0.95 2.38
CA GLN A 56 -6.79 -1.81 2.44
C GLN A 56 -5.52 -0.98 2.53
N THR A 57 -4.61 -1.38 3.41
CA THR A 57 -3.30 -0.74 3.53
C THR A 57 -2.30 -1.40 2.58
N ASN A 58 -1.27 -0.65 2.14
CA ASN A 58 -0.16 -1.24 1.41
C ASN A 58 0.43 -2.45 2.15
N ARG A 59 0.58 -2.36 3.47
CA ARG A 59 1.14 -3.44 4.29
C ARG A 59 0.29 -4.70 4.28
N SER A 60 -1.05 -4.58 4.30
CA SER A 60 -1.92 -5.76 4.23
C SER A 60 -1.82 -6.45 2.87
N LEU A 61 -1.86 -5.70 1.78
CA LEU A 61 -1.66 -6.22 0.44
C LEU A 61 -0.28 -6.86 0.28
N ARG A 62 0.76 -6.21 0.82
CA ARG A 62 2.13 -6.70 0.72
C ARG A 62 2.36 -7.99 1.52
N ILE A 63 1.76 -8.13 2.71
CA ILE A 63 1.81 -9.39 3.47
C ILE A 63 1.19 -10.53 2.66
N MET A 64 0.05 -10.29 2.01
CA MET A 64 -0.59 -11.30 1.17
C MET A 64 0.32 -11.71 0.00
N GLU A 65 0.95 -10.76 -0.71
CA GLU A 65 1.93 -11.07 -1.76
C GLU A 65 3.12 -11.88 -1.25
N LEU A 66 3.65 -11.50 -0.09
CA LEU A 66 4.83 -12.15 0.50
C LEU A 66 4.52 -13.54 1.09
N THR A 67 3.27 -13.81 1.41
CA THR A 67 2.82 -15.13 1.90
C THR A 67 2.34 -16.04 0.77
N ASP A 68 2.07 -15.50 -0.40
CA ASP A 68 1.64 -16.28 -1.55
C ASP A 68 2.73 -17.29 -1.95
N GLY A 69 2.33 -18.57 -2.08
CA GLY A 69 3.22 -19.67 -2.47
C GLY A 69 4.22 -20.10 -1.39
N ILE A 70 4.20 -19.55 -0.19
CA ILE A 70 5.08 -19.99 0.91
C ILE A 70 4.46 -21.20 1.61
N ALA A 71 5.01 -22.37 1.36
CA ALA A 71 4.56 -23.62 2.00
C ALA A 71 4.84 -23.66 3.52
N LYS A 72 5.85 -22.94 3.99
CA LYS A 72 6.23 -22.86 5.40
C LYS A 72 6.99 -21.58 5.71
N ASN A 73 6.48 -20.82 6.66
CA ASN A 73 7.19 -19.64 7.19
C ASN A 73 8.28 -20.08 8.18
N ASP A 74 9.51 -20.11 7.72
CA ASP A 74 10.66 -20.25 8.62
C ASP A 74 11.16 -18.88 9.10
N ARG A 75 12.21 -18.88 9.93
CA ARG A 75 12.79 -17.65 10.47
C ARG A 75 13.32 -16.72 9.36
N ALA A 76 13.89 -17.27 8.30
CA ALA A 76 14.46 -16.47 7.22
C ALA A 76 13.34 -15.77 6.42
N ALA A 77 12.28 -16.48 6.09
CA ALA A 77 11.10 -15.92 5.43
C ALA A 77 10.46 -14.82 6.29
N LEU A 78 10.29 -15.06 7.61
CA LEU A 78 9.74 -14.06 8.52
C LEU A 78 10.61 -12.79 8.59
N LEU A 79 11.94 -12.93 8.61
CA LEU A 79 12.84 -11.79 8.62
C LEU A 79 12.81 -11.03 7.28
N ALA A 80 12.71 -11.73 6.16
CA ALA A 80 12.55 -11.10 4.85
C ALA A 80 11.27 -10.27 4.79
N MET A 81 10.13 -10.81 5.24
CA MET A 81 8.88 -10.07 5.33
C MET A 81 8.98 -8.86 6.27
N LYS A 82 9.63 -9.03 7.44
CA LYS A 82 9.76 -7.96 8.43
C LYS A 82 10.50 -6.74 7.90
N PHE A 83 11.48 -6.95 7.05
CA PHE A 83 12.34 -5.90 6.50
C PHE A 83 12.01 -5.56 5.05
N ASP A 84 10.93 -6.13 4.51
CA ASP A 84 10.45 -5.76 3.18
C ASP A 84 10.02 -4.29 3.17
N SER A 85 10.45 -3.57 2.16
CA SER A 85 10.17 -2.14 1.97
C SER A 85 9.32 -1.86 0.73
N GLY A 86 8.66 -2.90 0.21
CA GLY A 86 7.96 -2.85 -1.05
C GLY A 86 6.54 -2.26 -0.99
N TYR A 87 6.14 -1.72 -2.11
CA TYR A 87 4.74 -1.42 -2.39
C TYR A 87 4.10 -2.59 -3.13
N ALA A 88 2.93 -3.01 -2.67
CA ALA A 88 2.17 -4.11 -3.25
C ALA A 88 1.51 -3.72 -4.58
N LYS A 89 1.32 -4.72 -5.43
CA LYS A 89 0.45 -4.57 -6.62
C LYS A 89 -0.97 -4.20 -6.20
N GLY A 90 -1.59 -3.31 -6.95
CA GLY A 90 -2.94 -2.84 -6.65
C GLY A 90 -3.05 -1.94 -5.42
N SER A 91 -1.94 -1.69 -4.72
CA SER A 91 -1.92 -0.64 -3.70
C SER A 91 -2.19 0.71 -4.32
N GLN A 92 -2.53 1.67 -3.50
CA GLN A 92 -2.77 3.01 -3.98
C GLN A 92 -1.49 3.61 -4.61
N ALA A 93 -0.32 3.38 -4.02
CA ALA A 93 0.96 3.78 -4.60
C ALA A 93 1.19 3.18 -6.00
N ASP A 94 0.85 1.90 -6.19
CA ASP A 94 0.95 1.25 -7.51
C ASP A 94 0.00 1.88 -8.53
N LYS A 95 -1.23 2.25 -8.11
CA LYS A 95 -2.20 2.96 -8.96
C LYS A 95 -1.69 4.34 -9.40
N VAL A 96 -1.07 5.10 -8.48
CA VAL A 96 -0.45 6.40 -8.83
C VAL A 96 0.63 6.22 -9.87
N VAL A 97 1.55 5.28 -9.65
CA VAL A 97 2.61 5.02 -10.63
C VAL A 97 2.04 4.58 -11.97
N ALA A 98 1.04 3.69 -11.97
CA ALA A 98 0.37 3.27 -13.21
C ALA A 98 -0.27 4.45 -13.95
N ALA A 99 -0.91 5.38 -13.23
CA ALA A 99 -1.49 6.59 -13.81
C ALA A 99 -0.43 7.52 -14.41
N VAL A 100 0.71 7.69 -13.75
CA VAL A 100 1.84 8.47 -14.27
C VAL A 100 2.40 7.82 -15.55
N LEU A 101 2.61 6.51 -15.54
CA LEU A 101 3.20 5.79 -16.68
C LEU A 101 2.24 5.66 -17.88
N SER A 102 0.93 5.76 -17.66
CA SER A 102 -0.07 5.75 -18.73
C SER A 102 -0.30 7.12 -19.36
N HIS A 103 0.25 8.19 -18.76
CA HIS A 103 0.11 9.53 -19.29
C HIS A 103 1.04 9.76 -20.49
N ASP A 104 0.55 10.49 -21.49
CA ASP A 104 1.35 10.89 -22.65
C ASP A 104 2.25 12.10 -22.29
N TRP A 105 3.53 11.84 -22.11
CA TRP A 105 4.56 12.84 -21.82
C TRP A 105 5.22 13.39 -23.08
N SER A 106 4.72 13.06 -24.26
CA SER A 106 5.27 13.55 -25.54
C SER A 106 5.25 15.08 -25.57
N GLY A 107 6.36 15.67 -26.01
CA GLY A 107 6.54 17.12 -25.99
C GLY A 107 7.14 17.70 -24.67
N GLU A 108 7.36 16.86 -23.67
CA GLU A 108 8.03 17.21 -22.41
C GLU A 108 9.25 16.28 -22.18
N PRO A 109 10.37 16.47 -22.89
CA PRO A 109 11.49 15.51 -22.89
C PRO A 109 12.04 15.18 -21.49
N GLU A 110 11.98 16.14 -20.59
CA GLU A 110 12.41 15.95 -19.20
C GLU A 110 11.47 15.01 -18.43
N MET A 111 10.17 15.16 -18.61
CA MET A 111 9.17 14.32 -17.97
C MET A 111 9.13 12.94 -18.59
N GLU A 112 9.33 12.84 -19.91
CA GLU A 112 9.45 11.57 -20.60
C GLU A 112 10.63 10.73 -20.06
N ALA A 113 11.82 11.31 -19.96
CA ALA A 113 13.00 10.65 -19.39
C ALA A 113 12.78 10.28 -17.90
N ALA A 114 12.11 11.13 -17.13
CA ALA A 114 11.77 10.83 -15.75
C ALA A 114 10.75 9.69 -15.64
N ALA A 115 9.78 9.61 -16.56
CA ALA A 115 8.80 8.52 -16.59
C ALA A 115 9.48 7.18 -16.98
N GLU A 116 10.42 7.17 -17.91
CA GLU A 116 11.26 5.98 -18.18
C GLU A 116 12.03 5.55 -16.94
N HIS A 117 12.60 6.50 -16.19
CA HIS A 117 13.30 6.22 -14.94
C HIS A 117 12.35 5.64 -13.88
N LEU A 118 11.12 6.18 -13.74
CA LEU A 118 10.09 5.67 -12.85
C LEU A 118 9.61 4.27 -13.27
N ALA A 119 9.51 4.00 -14.58
CA ALA A 119 9.09 2.71 -15.10
C ALA A 119 10.06 1.57 -14.70
N ALA A 120 11.35 1.88 -14.52
CA ALA A 120 12.36 0.94 -14.07
C ALA A 120 12.34 0.68 -12.54
N TRP A 121 11.51 1.40 -11.78
CA TRP A 121 11.39 1.19 -10.34
C TRP A 121 10.62 -0.09 -10.04
N ASP A 122 11.26 -0.99 -9.27
CA ASP A 122 10.71 -2.28 -8.83
C ASP A 122 9.71 -2.19 -7.65
N ARG A 123 9.32 -0.99 -7.28
CA ARG A 123 8.47 -0.66 -6.11
C ARG A 123 9.14 -0.92 -4.76
N GLN A 124 10.45 -1.20 -4.71
CA GLN A 124 11.19 -1.33 -3.46
C GLN A 124 11.80 0.01 -3.03
N MET A 125 11.76 0.28 -1.74
CA MET A 125 12.36 1.47 -1.14
C MET A 125 13.76 1.15 -0.58
N ASP A 126 14.54 0.40 -1.35
CA ASP A 126 15.91 0.05 -0.96
C ASP A 126 16.83 1.25 -1.06
N LYS A 127 17.71 1.39 -0.08
CA LYS A 127 18.67 2.51 0.02
C LYS A 127 19.62 2.61 -1.16
N ASP A 128 19.86 1.49 -1.84
CA ASP A 128 20.78 1.40 -2.98
C ASP A 128 20.03 1.49 -4.34
N SER A 129 18.70 1.64 -4.31
CA SER A 129 17.89 1.78 -5.51
C SER A 129 17.96 3.20 -6.06
N ARG A 130 18.45 3.35 -7.28
CA ARG A 130 18.50 4.63 -7.99
C ARG A 130 17.11 5.18 -8.36
N HIS A 131 16.07 4.33 -8.30
CA HIS A 131 14.71 4.66 -8.70
C HIS A 131 13.80 4.99 -7.51
N ALA A 132 14.18 4.54 -6.31
CA ALA A 132 13.33 4.63 -5.14
C ALA A 132 13.03 6.07 -4.71
N ALA A 133 13.99 6.99 -4.86
CA ALA A 133 13.78 8.39 -4.48
C ALA A 133 12.66 9.04 -5.29
N LEU A 134 12.71 8.90 -6.62
CA LEU A 134 11.64 9.43 -7.49
C LEU A 134 10.32 8.71 -7.24
N GLY A 135 10.34 7.37 -7.14
CA GLY A 135 9.15 6.59 -6.87
C GLY A 135 8.49 6.97 -5.55
N GLY A 136 9.25 6.99 -4.48
CA GLY A 136 8.76 7.34 -3.14
C GLY A 136 8.18 8.75 -3.06
N LEU A 137 8.84 9.74 -3.64
CA LEU A 137 8.35 11.12 -3.66
C LEU A 137 7.07 11.27 -4.51
N THR A 138 6.94 10.49 -5.58
CA THR A 138 5.74 10.51 -6.41
C THR A 138 4.51 10.00 -5.64
N VAL A 139 4.68 8.98 -4.78
CA VAL A 139 3.56 8.35 -4.08
C VAL A 139 3.32 8.85 -2.66
N VAL A 140 4.20 9.69 -2.11
CA VAL A 140 4.13 10.14 -0.70
C VAL A 140 2.86 10.89 -0.34
N HIS A 141 2.24 11.58 -1.30
CA HIS A 141 1.05 12.41 -1.07
C HIS A 141 -0.15 11.61 -0.58
N GLU A 142 -0.27 10.35 -0.95
CA GLU A 142 -1.33 9.46 -0.49
C GLU A 142 -1.28 9.18 1.00
N ILE A 143 -0.06 8.92 1.51
CA ILE A 143 0.14 8.74 2.94
C ILE A 143 -0.18 10.04 3.66
N THR A 144 0.24 11.17 3.08
CA THR A 144 -0.01 12.49 3.65
C THR A 144 -1.50 12.80 3.73
N GLU A 145 -2.27 12.56 2.66
CA GLU A 145 -3.72 12.75 2.65
C GLU A 145 -4.43 11.95 3.75
N ARG A 146 -4.05 10.69 3.93
CA ARG A 146 -4.65 9.82 4.95
C ARG A 146 -4.55 10.42 6.35
N PHE A 147 -3.42 11.03 6.68
CA PHE A 147 -3.17 11.56 8.03
C PHE A 147 -3.55 13.02 8.20
N THR A 148 -3.36 13.84 7.17
CA THR A 148 -3.58 15.29 7.25
C THR A 148 -4.96 15.73 6.77
N LYS A 149 -5.66 14.86 6.00
CA LYS A 149 -6.89 15.19 5.27
C LYS A 149 -6.71 16.29 4.22
N ILE A 150 -5.46 16.59 3.85
CA ILE A 150 -5.15 17.46 2.71
C ILE A 150 -5.22 16.57 1.46
N PRO A 151 -6.06 16.90 0.48
CA PRO A 151 -6.17 16.09 -0.73
C PRO A 151 -4.83 15.91 -1.43
N ALA A 152 -4.54 14.69 -1.86
CA ALA A 152 -3.38 14.43 -2.70
C ALA A 152 -3.55 15.15 -4.05
N PRO A 153 -2.46 15.67 -4.64
CA PRO A 153 -2.52 16.16 -6.01
C PRO A 153 -2.77 15.01 -6.99
N GLU A 154 -3.23 15.36 -8.18
CA GLU A 154 -3.34 14.37 -9.26
C GLU A 154 -1.99 13.68 -9.52
N PRO A 155 -1.96 12.42 -9.91
CA PRO A 155 -0.73 11.64 -10.08
C PRO A 155 0.35 12.32 -10.93
N GLN A 156 -0.05 12.96 -12.01
CA GLN A 156 0.85 13.68 -12.92
C GLN A 156 1.48 14.91 -12.23
N GLU A 157 0.71 15.61 -11.42
CA GLU A 157 1.20 16.75 -10.66
C GLU A 157 2.13 16.32 -9.52
N ALA A 158 1.78 15.24 -8.80
CA ALA A 158 2.64 14.64 -7.80
C ALA A 158 4.00 14.25 -8.39
N PHE A 159 3.98 13.66 -9.59
CA PHE A 159 5.19 13.29 -10.32
C PHE A 159 6.04 14.50 -10.73
N ARG A 160 5.43 15.57 -11.27
CA ARG A 160 6.14 16.83 -11.60
C ARG A 160 6.80 17.43 -10.35
N GLN A 161 6.09 17.44 -9.23
CA GLN A 161 6.62 17.94 -7.96
C GLN A 161 7.81 17.10 -7.48
N ALA A 162 7.74 15.78 -7.60
CA ALA A 162 8.85 14.89 -7.25
C ALA A 162 10.10 15.16 -8.10
N VAL A 163 9.95 15.29 -9.42
CA VAL A 163 11.03 15.61 -10.34
C VAL A 163 11.65 16.98 -10.00
N ALA A 164 10.80 18.00 -9.81
CA ALA A 164 11.25 19.35 -9.48
C ALA A 164 11.98 19.39 -8.14
N TYR A 165 11.47 18.68 -7.13
CA TYR A 165 12.11 18.58 -5.82
C TYR A 165 13.52 17.98 -5.92
N LEU A 166 13.65 16.80 -6.57
CA LEU A 166 14.94 16.13 -6.71
C LEU A 166 15.95 16.98 -7.48
N LYS A 167 15.54 17.62 -8.55
CA LYS A 167 16.42 18.51 -9.30
C LYS A 167 16.86 19.73 -8.50
N THR A 168 15.95 20.35 -7.76
CA THR A 168 16.26 21.53 -6.95
C THR A 168 17.26 21.20 -5.84
N HIS A 169 17.09 20.06 -5.17
CA HIS A 169 17.87 19.72 -3.98
C HIS A 169 19.12 18.89 -4.26
N TYR A 170 19.09 18.08 -5.33
CA TYR A 170 20.16 17.11 -5.65
C TYR A 170 20.77 17.32 -7.05
N GLY A 171 20.21 18.21 -7.88
CA GLY A 171 20.65 18.43 -9.27
C GLY A 171 20.35 17.28 -10.22
N ARG A 172 19.69 16.20 -9.74
CA ARG A 172 19.42 14.95 -10.48
C ARG A 172 18.16 14.27 -9.91
N ILE A 173 17.58 13.35 -10.68
CA ILE A 173 16.37 12.61 -10.27
C ILE A 173 16.68 11.23 -9.63
N ASP A 174 17.93 10.82 -9.65
CA ASP A 174 18.44 9.53 -9.13
C ASP A 174 19.58 9.75 -8.11
N PRO A 175 19.33 10.50 -7.02
CA PRO A 175 20.36 10.90 -6.05
C PRO A 175 20.95 9.70 -5.29
#